data_faa5a4fda73d6a214c9467754b002c7a
#
_entry.id   faa5a4fda73d6a214c9467754b002c7a
#
_cell.length_a   1.000
_cell.length_b   1.000
_cell.length_c   1.000
_cell.angle_alpha   90.00
_cell.angle_beta   90.00
_cell.angle_gamma   90.00
#
_symmetry.space_group_name_H-M   'P 1'
#
loop_
_entity.id
_entity.type
_entity.pdbx_description
1 polymer ?
#
loop_
_entity_poly.entity_id
_entity_poly.type
_entity_poly.pdbx_seq_one_letter_code
_entity_poly.pdbx_strand_id
1 'polypeptide(L)'
;MGQSLPSKTKSLSAKTMEAYSRKAEDKVIEFYNYLELLTNPTLNEEMKAHTANEILKLYKNPETLVYNIFGDNKGSVAIPQLLKSAVNQKEEYSFQVINIETTPIEQNSYLQKWLVNYTLVINNSTKLELEQIITVIKEDKKFGEVVRKVQNIYLGKITVRK
;
A
#
# COMPACT_ATOMS: atom_id res chain seq x y z
N MET A 1 -9.23 34.83 -20.29
CA MET A 1 -9.30 34.24 -20.13
C MET A 1 -9.35 33.08 -19.99
N GLY A 2 -9.42 32.82 -19.91
CA GLY A 2 -9.69 31.96 -19.68
C GLY A 2 -9.37 30.97 -19.80
N GLN A 3 -8.95 30.62 -19.72
CA GLN A 3 -8.71 29.66 -19.82
C GLN A 3 -8.63 28.61 -19.34
N SER A 4 -8.38 28.48 -18.80
CA SER A 4 -8.47 27.43 -18.12
C SER A 4 -9.21 26.36 -18.40
N LEU A 5 -9.51 26.01 -19.05
CA LEU A 5 -10.35 25.18 -19.41
C LEU A 5 -10.04 23.85 -19.66
N PRO A 6 -9.06 23.48 -20.25
CA PRO A 6 -8.79 22.13 -20.54
C PRO A 6 -8.46 21.35 -19.33
N SER A 7 -8.03 22.01 -18.37
CA SER A 7 -7.65 21.32 -17.19
C SER A 7 -8.81 20.71 -16.47
N LYS A 8 -10.00 21.09 -16.77
CA LYS A 8 -11.12 20.53 -16.10
C LYS A 8 -11.28 19.08 -16.35
N THR A 9 -10.86 18.57 -17.49
CA THR A 9 -11.02 17.18 -17.79
C THR A 9 -9.95 16.34 -17.19
N LYS A 10 -8.86 16.94 -16.69
CA LYS A 10 -7.74 16.18 -16.21
C LYS A 10 -7.39 16.42 -14.79
N SER A 11 -7.57 17.64 -14.34
CA SER A 11 -7.19 17.93 -12.97
C SER A 11 -8.29 17.54 -12.03
N LEU A 12 -7.89 17.15 -10.85
CA LEU A 12 -8.81 16.84 -9.78
C LEU A 12 -8.91 18.05 -8.86
N SER A 13 -10.05 18.20 -8.22
CA SER A 13 -10.20 19.27 -7.25
C SER A 13 -9.26 19.03 -6.07
N ALA A 14 -8.92 20.09 -5.37
CA ALA A 14 -8.06 19.96 -4.19
C ALA A 14 -8.67 19.02 -3.16
N LYS A 15 -9.97 19.05 -3.02
CA LYS A 15 -10.67 18.19 -2.08
C LYS A 15 -10.57 16.72 -2.48
N THR A 16 -10.70 16.44 -3.78
CA THR A 16 -10.58 15.09 -4.28
C THR A 16 -9.15 14.58 -4.12
N MET A 17 -8.17 15.43 -4.40
CA MET A 17 -6.76 15.07 -4.24
C MET A 17 -6.47 14.74 -2.78
N GLU A 18 -6.99 15.53 -1.87
CA GLU A 18 -6.79 15.28 -0.45
C GLU A 18 -7.42 13.95 -0.04
N ALA A 19 -8.60 13.65 -0.58
CA ALA A 19 -9.26 12.38 -0.26
C ALA A 19 -8.45 11.20 -0.74
N TYR A 20 -7.89 11.26 -1.96
CA TYR A 20 -7.05 10.18 -2.48
C TYR A 20 -5.77 10.04 -1.67
N SER A 21 -5.16 11.16 -1.31
CA SER A 21 -3.96 11.17 -0.50
C SER A 21 -4.21 10.45 0.82
N ARG A 22 -5.32 10.77 1.47
CA ARG A 22 -5.67 10.15 2.74
C ARG A 22 -5.93 8.66 2.60
N LYS A 23 -6.63 8.27 1.54
CA LYS A 23 -6.89 6.84 1.31
C LYS A 23 -5.60 6.07 1.02
N ALA A 24 -4.66 6.68 0.30
CA ALA A 24 -3.39 6.06 0.04
C ALA A 24 -2.63 5.82 1.34
N GLU A 25 -2.62 6.82 2.22
CA GLU A 25 -1.97 6.68 3.52
C GLU A 25 -2.61 5.60 4.36
N ASP A 26 -3.95 5.54 4.35
CA ASP A 26 -4.67 4.53 5.11
C ASP A 26 -4.32 3.12 4.63
N LYS A 27 -4.13 2.95 3.32
CA LYS A 27 -3.77 1.64 2.78
C LYS A 27 -2.39 1.20 3.22
N VAL A 28 -1.45 2.14 3.29
CA VAL A 28 -0.11 1.84 3.79
C VAL A 28 -0.19 1.36 5.24
N ILE A 29 -0.95 2.09 6.06
CA ILE A 29 -1.10 1.73 7.46
C ILE A 29 -1.79 0.37 7.61
N GLU A 30 -2.81 0.12 6.80
CA GLU A 30 -3.53 -1.14 6.81
C GLU A 30 -2.59 -2.32 6.53
N PHE A 31 -1.70 -2.15 5.56
CA PHE A 31 -0.74 -3.17 5.20
C PHE A 31 0.12 -3.57 6.41
N TYR A 32 0.67 -2.58 7.10
CA TYR A 32 1.53 -2.88 8.25
C TYR A 32 0.75 -3.44 9.43
N ASN A 33 -0.50 -3.03 9.59
CA ASN A 33 -1.34 -3.62 10.63
C ASN A 33 -1.55 -5.11 10.37
N TYR A 34 -1.80 -5.50 9.12
CA TYR A 34 -1.93 -6.91 8.78
C TYR A 34 -0.61 -7.66 8.94
N LEU A 35 0.51 -7.03 8.55
CA LEU A 35 1.80 -7.69 8.72
C LEU A 35 2.09 -7.96 10.18
N GLU A 36 1.74 -7.01 11.03
CA GLU A 36 1.93 -7.19 12.47
C GLU A 36 1.16 -8.41 12.97
N LEU A 37 -0.08 -8.58 12.53
CA LEU A 37 -0.88 -9.75 12.88
C LEU A 37 -0.21 -11.04 12.43
N LEU A 38 0.36 -11.04 11.21
CA LEU A 38 1.00 -12.25 10.69
C LEU A 38 2.20 -12.68 11.54
N THR A 39 2.88 -11.73 12.16
CA THR A 39 4.06 -12.08 12.96
C THR A 39 3.68 -12.59 14.35
N ASN A 40 2.40 -12.51 14.73
CA ASN A 40 1.96 -12.96 16.05
C ASN A 40 1.95 -14.48 16.10
N PRO A 41 2.85 -15.09 16.90
CA PRO A 41 2.96 -16.56 16.90
C PRO A 41 1.76 -17.26 17.53
N THR A 42 0.91 -16.54 18.25
CA THR A 42 -0.28 -17.14 18.86
C THR A 42 -1.49 -17.11 17.93
N LEU A 43 -1.41 -16.43 16.78
CA LEU A 43 -2.49 -16.41 15.82
C LEU A 43 -2.59 -17.78 15.15
N ASN A 44 -3.80 -18.36 15.09
CA ASN A 44 -3.93 -19.70 14.53
C ASN A 44 -3.75 -19.70 13.01
N GLU A 45 -3.57 -20.91 12.44
CA GLU A 45 -3.25 -21.06 11.02
C GLU A 45 -4.33 -20.50 10.12
N GLU A 46 -5.58 -20.71 10.48
CA GLU A 46 -6.69 -20.24 9.68
C GLU A 46 -6.72 -18.72 9.62
N MET A 47 -6.50 -18.07 10.75
CA MET A 47 -6.48 -16.61 10.81
C MET A 47 -5.26 -16.05 10.09
N LYS A 48 -4.11 -16.74 10.15
CA LYS A 48 -2.94 -16.31 9.40
C LYS A 48 -3.19 -16.38 7.90
N ALA A 49 -3.82 -17.47 7.43
CA ALA A 49 -4.15 -17.59 6.02
C ALA A 49 -5.10 -16.49 5.57
N HIS A 50 -6.11 -16.20 6.40
CA HIS A 50 -7.05 -15.14 6.09
C HIS A 50 -6.36 -13.78 6.01
N THR A 51 -5.49 -13.49 6.97
CA THR A 51 -4.78 -12.22 7.02
C THR A 51 -3.85 -12.08 5.81
N ALA A 52 -3.15 -13.15 5.44
CA ALA A 52 -2.28 -13.14 4.27
C ALA A 52 -3.09 -12.84 3.01
N ASN A 53 -4.27 -13.41 2.88
CA ASN A 53 -5.14 -13.15 1.74
C ASN A 53 -5.59 -11.70 1.70
N GLU A 54 -5.85 -11.09 2.86
CA GLU A 54 -6.23 -9.67 2.90
C GLU A 54 -5.08 -8.80 2.43
N ILE A 55 -3.84 -9.15 2.77
CA ILE A 55 -2.69 -8.40 2.29
C ILE A 55 -2.56 -8.54 0.78
N LEU A 56 -2.74 -9.76 0.25
CA LEU A 56 -2.63 -9.97 -1.19
C LEU A 56 -3.63 -9.13 -1.98
N LYS A 57 -4.80 -8.87 -1.39
CA LYS A 57 -5.81 -8.03 -2.05
C LYS A 57 -5.40 -6.58 -2.13
N LEU A 58 -4.47 -6.13 -1.31
CA LEU A 58 -3.99 -4.75 -1.35
C LEU A 58 -3.08 -4.50 -2.54
N TYR A 59 -2.59 -5.55 -3.18
CA TYR A 59 -1.67 -5.47 -4.31
C TYR A 59 -2.35 -6.02 -5.55
N LYS A 60 -2.20 -5.31 -6.66
CA LYS A 60 -2.76 -5.79 -7.92
C LYS A 60 -1.95 -6.96 -8.45
N ASN A 61 -0.65 -6.95 -8.20
CA ASN A 61 0.27 -7.94 -8.71
C ASN A 61 1.08 -8.54 -7.56
N PRO A 62 0.94 -9.85 -7.30
CA PRO A 62 1.69 -10.48 -6.21
C PRO A 62 3.20 -10.52 -6.45
N GLU A 63 3.64 -10.28 -7.71
CA GLU A 63 5.06 -10.21 -8.01
C GLU A 63 5.68 -8.87 -7.61
N THR A 64 4.90 -7.93 -7.10
CA THR A 64 5.38 -6.63 -6.68
C THR A 64 6.53 -6.80 -5.68
N LEU A 65 7.60 -6.04 -5.91
CA LEU A 65 8.77 -6.12 -5.05
C LEU A 65 8.65 -5.13 -3.90
N VAL A 66 8.90 -5.61 -2.71
CA VAL A 66 8.86 -4.80 -1.50
C VAL A 66 10.14 -5.01 -0.72
N TYR A 67 10.52 -4.00 0.04
CA TYR A 67 11.72 -4.10 0.85
C TYR A 67 11.52 -5.17 1.93
N ASN A 68 12.49 -6.07 2.06
CA ASN A 68 12.42 -7.14 3.04
C ASN A 68 12.77 -6.60 4.43
N ILE A 69 11.77 -6.50 5.29
CA ILE A 69 11.96 -5.96 6.64
C ILE A 69 12.25 -7.07 7.66
N PHE A 70 12.25 -8.33 7.24
CA PHE A 70 12.50 -9.47 8.11
C PHE A 70 13.86 -10.09 7.80
N GLY A 71 14.55 -10.51 8.85
CA GLY A 71 15.81 -11.24 8.69
C GLY A 71 16.98 -10.36 8.33
N ASP A 72 18.10 -11.02 8.02
CA ASP A 72 19.36 -10.35 7.76
C ASP A 72 19.59 -10.03 6.29
N ASN A 73 18.83 -10.66 5.43
CA ASN A 73 19.03 -10.50 3.99
C ASN A 73 18.21 -9.31 3.52
N LYS A 74 18.84 -8.13 3.51
CA LYS A 74 18.18 -6.91 3.07
C LYS A 74 18.03 -6.92 1.56
N GLY A 75 17.05 -6.20 1.06
CA GLY A 75 16.81 -6.10 -0.36
C GLY A 75 15.35 -6.23 -0.66
N SER A 76 15.04 -6.50 -1.93
CA SER A 76 13.65 -6.58 -2.37
C SER A 76 13.22 -8.04 -2.50
N VAL A 77 11.99 -8.32 -2.08
CA VAL A 77 11.38 -9.65 -2.23
C VAL A 77 9.97 -9.48 -2.75
N ALA A 78 9.44 -10.51 -3.37
CA ALA A 78 8.04 -10.50 -3.80
C ALA A 78 7.12 -10.62 -2.59
N ILE A 79 5.88 -10.15 -2.74
CA ILE A 79 4.95 -10.14 -1.62
C ILE A 79 4.77 -11.51 -0.98
N PRO A 80 4.55 -12.61 -1.73
CA PRO A 80 4.37 -13.92 -1.07
C PRO A 80 5.55 -14.31 -0.20
N GLN A 81 6.76 -13.96 -0.62
CA GLN A 81 7.95 -14.28 0.17
C GLN A 81 8.00 -13.46 1.45
N LEU A 82 7.61 -12.19 1.39
CA LEU A 82 7.54 -11.35 2.59
C LEU A 82 6.53 -11.95 3.57
N LEU A 83 5.36 -12.37 3.07
CA LEU A 83 4.33 -12.95 3.94
C LEU A 83 4.79 -14.24 4.59
N LYS A 84 5.53 -15.07 3.83
CA LYS A 84 6.07 -16.30 4.39
C LYS A 84 7.05 -15.99 5.52
N SER A 85 7.89 -14.98 5.33
CA SER A 85 8.82 -14.56 6.37
C SER A 85 8.08 -14.06 7.61
N ALA A 86 6.99 -13.30 7.40
CA ALA A 86 6.21 -12.80 8.52
C ALA A 86 5.59 -13.93 9.33
N VAL A 87 5.03 -14.92 8.64
CA VAL A 87 4.38 -16.07 9.30
C VAL A 87 5.38 -16.87 10.11
N ASN A 88 6.63 -16.91 9.67
CA ASN A 88 7.66 -17.71 10.32
C ASN A 88 8.36 -17.00 11.48
N GLN A 89 7.94 -15.78 11.82
CA GLN A 89 8.57 -15.09 12.94
C GLN A 89 8.19 -15.76 14.26
N LYS A 90 9.13 -15.79 15.19
CA LYS A 90 8.91 -16.41 16.49
C LYS A 90 8.39 -15.43 17.52
N GLU A 91 8.54 -14.15 17.25
CA GLU A 91 8.05 -13.10 18.14
C GLU A 91 7.27 -12.09 17.32
N GLU A 92 6.25 -11.54 17.93
CA GLU A 92 5.42 -10.55 17.27
C GLU A 92 6.22 -9.27 17.03
N TYR A 93 6.07 -8.71 15.83
CA TYR A 93 6.65 -7.42 15.49
C TYR A 93 5.64 -6.33 15.78
N SER A 94 6.15 -5.15 16.04
CA SER A 94 5.34 -3.95 16.19
C SER A 94 5.75 -3.00 15.09
N PHE A 95 4.78 -2.46 14.36
CA PHE A 95 5.04 -1.51 13.26
C PHE A 95 4.28 -0.22 13.52
N GLN A 96 4.96 0.90 13.30
CA GLN A 96 4.33 2.21 13.39
C GLN A 96 4.78 3.04 12.20
N VAL A 97 3.82 3.59 11.46
CA VAL A 97 4.10 4.45 10.31
C VAL A 97 4.00 5.89 10.78
N ILE A 98 5.09 6.65 10.60
CA ILE A 98 5.12 8.06 11.01
C ILE A 98 5.69 8.90 9.88
N ASN A 99 5.51 10.23 9.99
CA ASN A 99 6.05 11.20 9.04
C ASN A 99 5.63 10.88 7.60
N ILE A 100 4.37 10.52 7.42
CA ILE A 100 3.87 10.10 6.12
C ILE A 100 3.54 11.30 5.25
N GLU A 101 4.03 11.30 4.00
CA GLU A 101 3.79 12.36 3.03
C GLU A 101 3.46 11.75 1.70
N THR A 102 2.49 12.32 1.01
CA THR A 102 1.99 11.78 -0.24
C THR A 102 2.14 12.83 -1.34
N THR A 103 2.74 12.44 -2.46
CA THR A 103 2.98 13.32 -3.58
C THR A 103 2.40 12.70 -4.85
N PRO A 104 1.61 13.44 -5.64
CA PRO A 104 1.11 12.89 -6.91
C PRO A 104 2.25 12.78 -7.92
N ILE A 105 2.30 11.65 -8.63
CA ILE A 105 3.30 11.42 -9.67
C ILE A 105 2.64 11.53 -11.04
N GLU A 106 1.54 10.84 -11.22
CA GLU A 106 0.85 10.78 -12.51
C GLU A 106 -0.65 10.85 -12.26
N GLN A 107 -1.32 11.70 -13.02
CA GLN A 107 -2.75 11.93 -12.83
C GLN A 107 -3.43 11.96 -14.19
N ASN A 108 -4.39 11.08 -14.40
CA ASN A 108 -5.25 11.15 -15.57
C ASN A 108 -6.62 10.58 -15.20
N SER A 109 -7.53 10.49 -16.16
CA SER A 109 -8.91 10.14 -15.82
C SER A 109 -9.10 8.69 -15.42
N TYR A 110 -8.14 7.81 -15.72
CA TYR A 110 -8.26 6.38 -15.40
C TYR A 110 -7.29 5.93 -14.34
N LEU A 111 -6.16 6.61 -14.23
CA LEU A 111 -5.05 6.13 -13.42
C LEU A 111 -4.44 7.30 -12.68
N GLN A 112 -4.17 7.09 -11.41
CA GLN A 112 -3.42 8.05 -10.62
C GLN A 112 -2.35 7.30 -9.89
N LYS A 113 -1.15 7.86 -9.91
CA LYS A 113 -0.04 7.31 -9.17
C LYS A 113 0.43 8.31 -8.14
N TRP A 114 0.72 7.80 -6.98
CA TRP A 114 1.17 8.60 -5.85
C TRP A 114 2.44 8.01 -5.29
N LEU A 115 3.33 8.88 -4.85
CA LEU A 115 4.51 8.47 -4.11
C LEU A 115 4.27 8.77 -2.65
N VAL A 116 4.32 7.75 -1.81
CA VAL A 116 4.12 7.91 -0.37
C VAL A 116 5.46 7.68 0.30
N ASN A 117 5.96 8.70 0.99
CA ASN A 117 7.18 8.62 1.79
C ASN A 117 6.77 8.50 3.24
N TYR A 118 7.43 7.61 3.96
CA TYR A 118 7.13 7.43 5.37
C TYR A 118 8.30 6.82 6.11
N THR A 119 8.26 6.95 7.43
CA THR A 119 9.20 6.29 8.30
C THR A 119 8.49 5.12 8.95
N LEU A 120 9.06 3.93 8.82
CA LEU A 120 8.53 2.74 9.48
C LEU A 120 9.36 2.51 10.74
N VAL A 121 8.70 2.53 11.90
CA VAL A 121 9.35 2.22 13.16
C VAL A 121 9.04 0.77 13.50
N ILE A 122 10.07 -0.04 13.63
CA ILE A 122 9.95 -1.47 13.89
C ILE A 122 10.35 -1.74 15.34
N ASN A 123 9.46 -2.34 16.09
CA ASN A 123 9.69 -2.75 17.48
C ASN A 123 10.19 -1.60 18.34
N ASN A 124 9.68 -0.41 18.07
CA ASN A 124 9.98 0.81 18.81
C ASN A 124 11.45 1.21 18.79
N SER A 125 12.25 0.64 17.92
CA SER A 125 13.69 0.94 17.92
C SER A 125 14.26 1.19 16.53
N THR A 126 14.01 0.31 15.58
CA THR A 126 14.56 0.42 14.23
C THR A 126 13.69 1.33 13.38
N LYS A 127 14.32 2.29 12.69
CA LYS A 127 13.61 3.19 11.81
C LYS A 127 14.10 3.01 10.39
N LEU A 128 13.16 2.85 9.47
CA LEU A 128 13.46 2.74 8.05
C LEU A 128 12.74 3.86 7.32
N GLU A 129 13.48 4.55 6.45
CA GLU A 129 12.89 5.58 5.59
C GLU A 129 12.51 4.90 4.29
N LEU A 130 11.22 4.82 4.02
CA LEU A 130 10.71 4.06 2.89
C LEU A 130 9.90 4.93 1.97
N GLU A 131 9.83 4.51 0.70
CA GLU A 131 8.89 5.11 -0.24
C GLU A 131 8.13 4.01 -0.95
N GLN A 132 6.89 4.28 -1.27
CA GLN A 132 6.01 3.29 -1.86
C GLN A 132 5.14 3.95 -2.92
N ILE A 133 4.99 3.25 -4.04
CA ILE A 133 4.10 3.71 -5.11
C ILE A 133 2.70 3.19 -4.80
N ILE A 134 1.72 4.08 -4.89
CA ILE A 134 0.31 3.73 -4.72
C ILE A 134 -0.39 4.07 -6.02
N THR A 135 -1.24 3.17 -6.49
CA THR A 135 -1.96 3.36 -7.73
C THR A 135 -3.46 3.36 -7.46
N VAL A 136 -4.16 4.36 -8.00
CA VAL A 136 -5.61 4.40 -7.98
C VAL A 136 -6.08 4.19 -9.40
N ILE A 137 -6.85 3.15 -9.64
CA ILE A 137 -7.30 2.76 -10.97
C ILE A 137 -8.81 2.68 -10.99
N LYS A 138 -9.41 3.19 -12.07
CA LYS A 138 -10.82 2.95 -12.34
C LYS A 138 -10.96 1.65 -13.10
N GLU A 139 -11.75 0.75 -12.57
CA GLU A 139 -11.95 -0.57 -13.16
C GLU A 139 -13.43 -0.86 -13.28
N ASP A 140 -13.80 -1.65 -14.30
CA ASP A 140 -15.17 -2.11 -14.43
C ASP A 140 -15.42 -3.23 -13.44
N LYS A 141 -16.54 -3.16 -12.77
CA LYS A 141 -16.95 -4.21 -11.85
C LYS A 141 -18.41 -4.58 -12.12
N LYS A 142 -18.65 -5.87 -12.15
CA LYS A 142 -19.97 -6.38 -12.45
C LYS A 142 -20.76 -6.58 -11.17
N PHE A 143 -21.97 -6.03 -11.16
CA PHE A 143 -22.91 -6.21 -10.07
C PHE A 143 -24.17 -6.81 -10.70
N GLY A 144 -24.25 -8.16 -10.72
CA GLY A 144 -25.30 -8.82 -11.47
C GLY A 144 -25.11 -8.57 -12.95
N GLU A 145 -26.08 -7.91 -13.58
CA GLU A 145 -25.99 -7.58 -15.00
C GLU A 145 -25.53 -6.15 -15.24
N VAL A 146 -25.26 -5.40 -14.18
CA VAL A 146 -24.86 -4.02 -14.29
C VAL A 146 -23.35 -3.93 -14.14
N VAL A 147 -22.71 -3.20 -15.08
CA VAL A 147 -21.28 -2.94 -15.01
C VAL A 147 -21.08 -1.51 -14.55
N ARG A 148 -20.29 -1.32 -13.53
CA ARG A 148 -19.98 0.01 -13.01
C ARG A 148 -18.50 0.20 -12.94
N LYS A 149 -18.07 1.46 -13.07
CA LYS A 149 -16.67 1.79 -12.83
C LYS A 149 -16.49 2.03 -11.35
N VAL A 150 -15.50 1.34 -10.79
CA VAL A 150 -15.15 1.51 -9.39
C VAL A 150 -13.69 1.92 -9.31
N GLN A 151 -13.35 2.64 -8.26
CA GLN A 151 -11.97 3.03 -8.01
C GLN A 151 -11.36 2.06 -7.04
N ASN A 152 -10.24 1.48 -7.42
CA ASN A 152 -9.48 0.59 -6.56
C ASN A 152 -8.12 1.19 -6.29
N ILE A 153 -7.67 1.04 -5.06
CA ILE A 153 -6.37 1.54 -4.64
C ILE A 153 -5.48 0.35 -4.38
N TYR A 154 -4.33 0.32 -5.05
CA TYR A 154 -3.39 -0.78 -4.91
C TYR A 154 -2.04 -0.27 -4.43
N LEU A 155 -1.47 -1.00 -3.52
CA LEU A 155 -0.12 -0.75 -3.07
C LEU A 155 0.86 -1.30 -4.11
N GLY A 156 1.98 -0.63 -4.25
CA GLY A 156 3.01 -1.03 -5.19
C GLY A 156 4.36 -1.21 -4.52
N LYS A 157 5.39 -1.06 -5.31
CA LYS A 157 6.77 -1.30 -4.91
C LYS A 157 7.16 -0.47 -3.69
N ILE A 158 7.89 -1.09 -2.78
CA ILE A 158 8.44 -0.41 -1.61
C ILE A 158 9.96 -0.43 -1.71
N THR A 159 10.59 0.74 -1.60
CA THR A 159 12.04 0.85 -1.63
C THR A 159 12.52 1.72 -0.48
N VAL A 160 13.78 1.54 -0.12
CA VAL A 160 14.41 2.38 0.89
C VAL A 160 14.72 3.73 0.25
N ARG A 161 14.36 4.78 0.94
CA ARG A 161 14.60 6.14 0.49
C ARG A 161 15.99 6.57 0.90
N LYS A 162 16.68 7.19 -0.01
CA LYS A 162 18.05 7.63 0.27
C LYS A 162 18.15 9.09 0.60
#